data_78a4fd186efbc64b05d6b5ef8a0aa133
#
_entry.id   78a4fd186efbc64b05d6b5ef8a0aa133
#
_cell.length_a   1.000
_cell.length_b   1.000
_cell.length_c   1.000
_cell.angle_alpha   90.00
_cell.angle_beta   90.00
_cell.angle_gamma   90.00
#
_symmetry.space_group_name_H-M   'P 1'
#
loop_
_entity.id
_entity.type
_entity.pdbx_description
1 polymer ?
#
loop_
_entity_poly.entity_id
_entity_poly.type
_entity_poly.pdbx_seq_one_letter_code
_entity_poly.pdbx_strand_id
1 'polypeptide(L)'
;MNIIKSLYPLILGCLLCLNAQAAPNPQPHTQKGKSSMVKLHTNHGIITIELNAEKAPNTVKNFLDYVNDGFYNGTIFHRVIDGFMVQGGGFEPGMKQKAVKAAIQNEAANGLKNDNYTVAMARTGDPHSATAQFFINVKDNNFLNYTASNPQGFGYCVFGKVVEGMDVVDKMRKVKTGNRSGFQDVPMEDVVITKAEVVK
;
A
#
# COMPACT_ATOMS: atom_id res chain seq x y z
N MET A 1 78.83 -34.68 -45.71
CA MET A 1 78.50 -35.35 -46.90
C MET A 1 77.59 -36.52 -46.48
N ASN A 2 76.46 -36.43 -46.09
CA ASN A 2 75.41 -37.43 -46.07
C ASN A 2 74.05 -36.74 -45.68
N ILE A 3 73.20 -36.73 -46.67
CA ILE A 3 71.84 -36.18 -46.61
C ILE A 3 70.97 -37.25 -46.02
N ILE A 4 70.33 -36.97 -44.87
CA ILE A 4 69.26 -37.81 -44.34
C ILE A 4 67.92 -37.05 -44.48
N LYS A 5 67.11 -37.55 -45.41
CA LYS A 5 65.74 -37.12 -45.61
C LYS A 5 64.87 -37.72 -44.48
N SER A 6 64.24 -36.89 -43.67
CA SER A 6 63.22 -37.31 -42.72
C SER A 6 61.84 -36.98 -43.28
N LEU A 7 61.05 -38.02 -43.53
CA LEU A 7 59.63 -37.96 -43.85
C LEU A 7 58.83 -37.68 -42.58
N TYR A 8 58.05 -36.66 -42.58
CA TYR A 8 56.99 -36.45 -41.57
C TYR A 8 55.63 -36.82 -42.16
N PRO A 9 54.81 -37.62 -41.47
CA PRO A 9 53.46 -37.89 -41.92
C PRO A 9 52.52 -36.75 -41.46
N LEU A 10 51.69 -36.32 -42.37
CA LEU A 10 50.64 -35.36 -42.22
C LEU A 10 49.52 -35.98 -41.37
N ILE A 11 49.33 -35.55 -40.11
CA ILE A 11 48.20 -35.94 -39.31
C ILE A 11 47.09 -34.88 -39.50
N LEU A 12 46.05 -35.29 -40.22
CA LEU A 12 44.81 -34.48 -40.41
C LEU A 12 43.97 -34.56 -39.16
N GLY A 13 44.12 -33.56 -38.28
CA GLY A 13 43.28 -33.41 -37.06
C GLY A 13 41.92 -32.87 -37.42
N CYS A 14 40.92 -33.71 -37.32
CA CYS A 14 39.50 -33.33 -37.44
C CYS A 14 39.08 -32.55 -36.20
N LEU A 15 38.94 -31.23 -36.31
CA LEU A 15 38.47 -30.35 -35.25
C LEU A 15 36.94 -30.48 -35.17
N LEU A 16 36.43 -31.35 -34.28
CA LEU A 16 35.01 -31.39 -33.92
C LEU A 16 34.70 -30.17 -33.05
N CYS A 17 34.09 -29.12 -33.63
CA CYS A 17 33.49 -28.03 -32.89
C CYS A 17 32.23 -28.54 -32.17
N LEU A 18 32.35 -28.83 -30.88
CA LEU A 18 31.18 -28.99 -30.01
C LEU A 18 30.53 -27.62 -29.81
N ASN A 19 29.42 -27.37 -30.47
CA ASN A 19 28.50 -26.30 -30.13
C ASN A 19 27.82 -26.64 -28.80
N ALA A 20 28.35 -26.11 -27.69
CA ALA A 20 27.66 -26.12 -26.43
C ALA A 20 26.49 -25.09 -26.51
N GLN A 21 25.30 -25.58 -26.80
CA GLN A 21 24.08 -24.79 -26.64
C GLN A 21 23.91 -24.53 -25.16
N ALA A 22 24.10 -23.29 -24.73
CA ALA A 22 23.73 -22.83 -23.38
C ALA A 22 22.23 -23.01 -23.19
N ALA A 23 21.85 -23.81 -22.21
CA ALA A 23 20.46 -23.95 -21.81
C ALA A 23 19.87 -22.56 -21.39
N PRO A 24 18.67 -22.22 -21.80
CA PRO A 24 18.06 -20.95 -21.40
C PRO A 24 17.94 -20.89 -19.86
N ASN A 25 18.53 -19.84 -19.29
CA ASN A 25 18.48 -19.54 -17.89
C ASN A 25 16.99 -19.43 -17.48
N PRO A 26 16.49 -20.19 -16.48
CA PRO A 26 15.11 -20.06 -16.06
C PRO A 26 14.88 -18.64 -15.50
N GLN A 27 14.12 -17.86 -16.22
CA GLN A 27 13.67 -16.55 -15.77
C GLN A 27 12.93 -16.75 -14.43
N PRO A 28 13.20 -15.93 -13.41
CA PRO A 28 12.44 -16.00 -12.17
C PRO A 28 10.99 -15.72 -12.50
N HIS A 29 10.15 -16.74 -12.38
CA HIS A 29 8.70 -16.57 -12.41
C HIS A 29 8.33 -15.64 -11.27
N THR A 30 8.07 -14.38 -11.57
CA THR A 30 7.42 -13.45 -10.66
C THR A 30 6.05 -14.06 -10.35
N GLN A 31 5.96 -14.77 -9.24
CA GLN A 31 4.67 -15.12 -8.67
C GLN A 31 3.95 -13.80 -8.44
N LYS A 32 2.90 -13.55 -9.23
CA LYS A 32 1.97 -12.45 -8.98
C LYS A 32 1.46 -12.64 -7.56
N GLY A 33 2.07 -11.92 -6.61
CA GLY A 33 1.78 -12.07 -5.19
C GLY A 33 0.27 -11.93 -5.00
N LYS A 34 -0.34 -12.92 -4.34
CA LYS A 34 -1.76 -12.88 -3.96
C LYS A 34 -1.96 -11.58 -3.20
N SER A 35 -2.78 -10.66 -3.73
CA SER A 35 -3.03 -9.39 -3.06
C SER A 35 -3.62 -9.68 -1.66
N SER A 36 -3.01 -9.11 -0.64
CA SER A 36 -3.51 -9.24 0.73
C SER A 36 -4.77 -8.41 0.87
N MET A 37 -5.81 -8.98 1.47
CA MET A 37 -7.03 -8.26 1.78
C MET A 37 -7.17 -8.07 3.28
N VAL A 38 -7.73 -6.94 3.69
CA VAL A 38 -8.07 -6.63 5.09
C VAL A 38 -9.55 -6.33 5.19
N LYS A 39 -10.21 -6.96 6.16
CA LYS A 39 -11.59 -6.62 6.55
C LYS A 39 -11.57 -5.67 7.75
N LEU A 40 -12.26 -4.55 7.60
CA LEU A 40 -12.58 -3.64 8.68
C LEU A 40 -14.05 -3.85 9.05
N HIS A 41 -14.30 -4.46 10.21
CA HIS A 41 -15.62 -4.54 10.80
C HIS A 41 -15.93 -3.22 11.49
N THR A 42 -16.98 -2.55 11.10
CA THR A 42 -17.41 -1.30 11.70
C THR A 42 -18.83 -1.42 12.26
N ASN A 43 -19.22 -0.49 13.12
CA ASN A 43 -20.63 -0.40 13.57
C ASN A 43 -21.60 0.04 12.46
N HIS A 44 -21.10 0.36 11.24
CA HIS A 44 -21.89 0.66 10.05
C HIS A 44 -21.92 -0.49 9.02
N GLY A 45 -21.10 -1.54 9.21
CA GLY A 45 -20.96 -2.68 8.33
C GLY A 45 -19.50 -3.07 8.09
N ILE A 46 -19.26 -3.98 7.15
CA ILE A 46 -17.93 -4.49 6.83
C ILE A 46 -17.42 -3.84 5.54
N ILE A 47 -16.15 -3.44 5.56
CA ILE A 47 -15.41 -2.91 4.42
C ILE A 47 -14.25 -3.87 4.14
N THR A 48 -14.10 -4.34 2.90
CA THR A 48 -12.95 -5.15 2.47
C THR A 48 -12.03 -4.29 1.62
N ILE A 49 -10.75 -4.20 2.01
CA ILE A 49 -9.71 -3.45 1.33
C ILE A 49 -8.73 -4.42 0.68
N GLU A 50 -8.54 -4.32 -0.62
CA GLU A 50 -7.45 -4.97 -1.35
C GLU A 50 -6.20 -4.09 -1.26
N LEU A 51 -5.09 -4.67 -0.80
CA LEU A 51 -3.82 -3.97 -0.61
C LEU A 51 -2.89 -4.16 -1.81
N ASN A 52 -2.17 -3.13 -2.21
CA ASN A 52 -1.24 -3.15 -3.33
C ASN A 52 0.21 -3.14 -2.84
N ALA A 53 0.70 -4.30 -2.41
CA ALA A 53 2.07 -4.46 -1.92
C ALA A 53 3.13 -4.32 -3.03
N GLU A 54 2.77 -4.48 -4.31
CA GLU A 54 3.68 -4.26 -5.43
C GLU A 54 4.04 -2.78 -5.57
N LYS A 55 3.05 -1.89 -5.40
CA LYS A 55 3.20 -0.44 -5.58
C LYS A 55 3.54 0.31 -4.30
N ALA A 56 3.19 -0.22 -3.13
CA ALA A 56 3.41 0.41 -1.85
C ALA A 56 3.86 -0.60 -0.78
N PRO A 57 5.02 -1.29 -0.96
CA PRO A 57 5.43 -2.40 -0.11
C PRO A 57 5.62 -2.00 1.36
N ASN A 58 6.27 -0.88 1.64
CA ASN A 58 6.51 -0.43 3.02
C ASN A 58 5.21 0.04 3.69
N THR A 59 4.36 0.73 2.95
CA THR A 59 3.07 1.22 3.44
C THR A 59 2.12 0.06 3.75
N VAL A 60 2.03 -0.93 2.85
CA VAL A 60 1.23 -2.13 3.07
C VAL A 60 1.75 -2.93 4.25
N LYS A 61 3.09 -3.12 4.35
CA LYS A 61 3.69 -3.79 5.51
C LYS A 61 3.32 -3.10 6.81
N ASN A 62 3.49 -1.77 6.88
CA ASN A 62 3.16 -0.96 8.06
C ASN A 62 1.67 -1.11 8.44
N PHE A 63 0.77 -1.03 7.46
CA PHE A 63 -0.66 -1.18 7.70
C PHE A 63 -1.00 -2.59 8.23
N LEU A 64 -0.42 -3.63 7.63
CA LEU A 64 -0.60 -5.02 8.08
C LEU A 64 -0.02 -5.26 9.48
N ASP A 65 1.11 -4.64 9.83
CA ASP A 65 1.68 -4.72 11.18
C ASP A 65 0.71 -4.14 12.23
N TYR A 66 0.03 -3.01 11.93
CA TYR A 66 -0.99 -2.45 12.81
C TYR A 66 -2.26 -3.32 12.87
N VAL A 67 -2.68 -3.93 11.75
CA VAL A 67 -3.83 -4.86 11.72
C VAL A 67 -3.54 -6.08 12.58
N ASN A 68 -2.37 -6.71 12.40
CA ASN A 68 -1.97 -7.93 13.12
C ASN A 68 -1.78 -7.70 14.62
N ASP A 69 -1.33 -6.50 15.02
CA ASP A 69 -1.22 -6.11 16.43
C ASP A 69 -2.59 -5.76 17.05
N GLY A 70 -3.68 -5.82 16.28
CA GLY A 70 -5.01 -5.42 16.74
C GLY A 70 -5.15 -3.93 17.05
N PHE A 71 -4.19 -3.11 16.58
CA PHE A 71 -4.14 -1.68 16.89
C PHE A 71 -5.41 -0.93 16.49
N TYR A 72 -5.99 -1.28 15.33
CA TYR A 72 -7.19 -0.61 14.82
C TYR A 72 -8.47 -0.97 15.56
N ASN A 73 -8.47 -2.06 16.33
CA ASN A 73 -9.64 -2.48 17.11
C ASN A 73 -9.99 -1.41 18.16
N GLY A 74 -11.23 -0.95 18.12
CA GLY A 74 -11.72 0.12 18.98
C GLY A 74 -11.35 1.54 18.50
N THR A 75 -10.63 1.71 17.40
CA THR A 75 -10.38 3.04 16.83
C THR A 75 -11.59 3.56 16.06
N ILE A 76 -11.64 4.87 15.87
CA ILE A 76 -12.74 5.55 15.19
C ILE A 76 -12.30 6.19 13.87
N PHE A 77 -13.24 6.37 12.97
CA PHE A 77 -13.13 7.34 11.90
C PHE A 77 -13.46 8.71 12.49
N HIS A 78 -12.43 9.46 12.82
CA HIS A 78 -12.52 10.69 13.61
C HIS A 78 -12.70 11.97 12.78
N ARG A 79 -12.60 11.87 11.45
CA ARG A 79 -12.82 12.99 10.52
C ARG A 79 -13.52 12.51 9.27
N VAL A 80 -14.68 13.08 8.99
CA VAL A 80 -15.53 12.74 7.86
C VAL A 80 -15.95 14.01 7.14
N ILE A 81 -15.60 14.11 5.86
CA ILE A 81 -16.03 15.20 4.98
C ILE A 81 -16.65 14.57 3.74
N ASP A 82 -17.97 14.74 3.58
CA ASP A 82 -18.68 14.27 2.38
C ASP A 82 -18.13 14.96 1.12
N GLY A 83 -17.98 14.17 0.05
CA GLY A 83 -17.35 14.64 -1.19
C GLY A 83 -15.84 14.87 -1.09
N PHE A 84 -15.20 14.34 -0.03
CA PHE A 84 -13.74 14.36 0.11
C PHE A 84 -13.20 13.02 0.62
N MET A 85 -13.25 12.74 1.93
CA MET A 85 -12.68 11.53 2.51
C MET A 85 -13.29 11.17 3.87
N VAL A 86 -13.05 9.93 4.30
CA VAL A 86 -13.34 9.39 5.63
C VAL A 86 -12.02 8.94 6.25
N GLN A 87 -11.53 9.64 7.29
CA GLN A 87 -10.21 9.42 7.92
C GLN A 87 -10.35 8.78 9.30
N GLY A 88 -9.52 7.76 9.56
CA GLY A 88 -9.54 7.02 10.82
C GLY A 88 -8.20 6.40 11.21
N GLY A 89 -8.26 5.50 12.20
CA GLY A 89 -7.12 4.66 12.59
C GLY A 89 -6.08 5.32 13.50
N GLY A 90 -6.44 6.39 14.22
CA GLY A 90 -5.49 7.05 15.12
C GLY A 90 -6.05 7.38 16.50
N PHE A 91 -7.37 7.36 16.66
CA PHE A 91 -8.05 7.78 17.86
C PHE A 91 -9.05 6.71 18.33
N GLU A 92 -9.22 6.62 19.64
CA GLU A 92 -10.31 5.90 20.31
C GLU A 92 -11.51 6.84 20.54
N PRO A 93 -12.71 6.32 20.90
CA PRO A 93 -13.81 7.13 21.33
C PRO A 93 -13.39 8.18 22.36
N GLY A 94 -13.99 9.39 22.27
CA GLY A 94 -13.57 10.53 23.09
C GLY A 94 -12.34 11.27 22.57
N MET A 95 -11.87 10.97 21.34
CA MET A 95 -10.72 11.63 20.69
C MET A 95 -9.38 11.40 21.42
N LYS A 96 -9.25 10.26 22.09
CA LYS A 96 -8.01 9.84 22.73
C LYS A 96 -7.07 9.23 21.67
N GLN A 97 -5.94 9.89 21.45
CA GLN A 97 -4.94 9.41 20.48
C GLN A 97 -4.22 8.16 21.00
N LYS A 98 -4.08 7.13 20.16
CA LYS A 98 -3.29 5.93 20.46
C LYS A 98 -1.81 6.17 20.19
N ALA A 99 -0.95 5.54 21.00
CA ALA A 99 0.49 5.54 20.75
C ALA A 99 0.82 4.80 19.44
N VAL A 100 1.62 5.42 18.58
CA VAL A 100 1.95 4.90 17.25
C VAL A 100 3.40 4.43 17.15
N LYS A 101 3.71 3.59 16.16
CA LYS A 101 5.07 3.21 15.78
C LYS A 101 5.79 4.36 15.07
N ALA A 102 7.07 4.17 14.72
CA ALA A 102 7.84 5.12 13.92
C ALA A 102 7.14 5.44 12.58
N ALA A 103 7.36 6.64 12.09
CA ALA A 103 6.89 7.08 10.79
C ALA A 103 7.58 6.31 9.65
N ILE A 104 6.92 6.23 8.51
CA ILE A 104 7.39 5.52 7.32
C ILE A 104 7.67 6.49 6.16
N GLN A 105 8.53 6.06 5.24
CA GLN A 105 8.75 6.75 3.98
C GLN A 105 7.46 6.79 3.15
N ASN A 106 7.17 7.93 2.57
CA ASN A 106 6.03 8.11 1.70
C ASN A 106 6.31 7.52 0.31
N GLU A 107 5.47 6.59 -0.12
CA GLU A 107 5.59 5.92 -1.42
C GLU A 107 4.60 6.50 -2.46
N ALA A 108 4.14 7.75 -2.32
CA ALA A 108 3.12 8.34 -3.21
C ALA A 108 3.57 8.49 -4.67
N ALA A 109 4.89 8.44 -4.95
CA ALA A 109 5.43 8.40 -6.31
C ALA A 109 5.19 7.07 -7.05
N ASN A 110 4.39 6.16 -6.46
CA ASN A 110 4.12 4.81 -6.96
C ASN A 110 3.17 4.75 -8.18
N GLY A 111 2.64 5.89 -8.63
CA GLY A 111 1.75 6.02 -9.78
C GLY A 111 0.27 5.75 -9.48
N LEU A 112 -0.08 5.32 -8.25
CA LEU A 112 -1.47 5.18 -7.83
C LEU A 112 -2.10 6.56 -7.57
N LYS A 113 -3.40 6.66 -7.86
CA LYS A 113 -4.17 7.90 -7.75
C LYS A 113 -5.11 7.87 -6.56
N ASN A 114 -5.39 9.04 -5.98
CA ASN A 114 -6.40 9.21 -4.95
C ASN A 114 -7.82 9.26 -5.56
N ASP A 115 -8.16 8.19 -6.30
CA ASP A 115 -9.47 8.02 -6.92
C ASP A 115 -10.51 7.56 -5.88
N ASN A 116 -11.78 7.63 -6.23
CA ASN A 116 -12.88 7.20 -5.35
C ASN A 116 -12.68 5.76 -4.86
N TYR A 117 -12.92 5.53 -3.57
CA TYR A 117 -12.73 4.28 -2.81
C TYR A 117 -11.27 3.79 -2.69
N THR A 118 -10.27 4.55 -3.12
CA THR A 118 -8.89 4.23 -2.78
C THR A 118 -8.57 4.56 -1.33
N VAL A 119 -7.60 3.84 -0.76
CA VAL A 119 -7.15 4.00 0.63
C VAL A 119 -5.74 4.56 0.62
N ALA A 120 -5.52 5.66 1.32
CA ALA A 120 -4.24 6.34 1.40
C ALA A 120 -3.83 6.66 2.83
N MET A 121 -2.52 6.82 3.09
CA MET A 121 -2.00 7.20 4.40
C MET A 121 -2.20 8.68 4.67
N ALA A 122 -2.74 8.98 5.83
CA ALA A 122 -2.72 10.34 6.38
C ALA A 122 -1.32 10.70 6.89
N ARG A 123 -0.97 11.97 6.81
CA ARG A 123 0.33 12.51 7.24
C ARG A 123 0.21 13.96 7.71
N THR A 124 1.24 14.46 8.36
CA THR A 124 1.39 15.90 8.67
C THR A 124 1.94 16.67 7.46
N GLY A 125 2.40 17.89 7.65
CA GLY A 125 3.10 18.68 6.63
C GLY A 125 4.40 18.04 6.14
N ASP A 126 5.06 17.22 6.98
CA ASP A 126 6.22 16.42 6.57
C ASP A 126 5.74 15.25 5.67
N PRO A 127 6.26 15.12 4.45
CA PRO A 127 5.92 14.01 3.56
C PRO A 127 6.13 12.63 4.16
N HIS A 128 7.14 12.45 5.01
CA HIS A 128 7.56 11.16 5.58
C HIS A 128 7.08 10.95 7.02
N SER A 129 5.95 11.53 7.40
CA SER A 129 5.39 11.49 8.76
C SER A 129 4.22 10.52 8.96
N ALA A 130 3.85 9.74 7.95
CA ALA A 130 2.76 8.77 8.05
C ALA A 130 3.07 7.69 9.09
N THR A 131 2.07 7.33 9.92
CA THR A 131 2.19 6.28 10.94
C THR A 131 1.04 5.27 10.82
N ALA A 132 -0.05 5.43 11.59
CA ALA A 132 -1.19 4.51 11.61
C ALA A 132 -2.41 5.05 10.87
N GLN A 133 -2.60 6.38 10.84
CA GLN A 133 -3.82 6.97 10.30
C GLN A 133 -3.90 6.80 8.78
N PHE A 134 -5.09 6.47 8.31
CA PHE A 134 -5.41 6.33 6.89
C PHE A 134 -6.74 7.01 6.57
N PHE A 135 -7.00 7.21 5.29
CA PHE A 135 -8.32 7.67 4.84
C PHE A 135 -8.78 6.90 3.61
N ILE A 136 -10.09 6.85 3.45
CA ILE A 136 -10.77 6.32 2.27
C ILE A 136 -11.26 7.52 1.47
N ASN A 137 -10.84 7.64 0.23
CA ASN A 137 -11.33 8.67 -0.68
C ASN A 137 -12.79 8.39 -1.03
N VAL A 138 -13.67 9.39 -0.96
CA VAL A 138 -15.08 9.26 -1.36
C VAL A 138 -15.43 10.10 -2.58
N LYS A 139 -14.40 10.48 -3.31
CA LYS A 139 -14.39 11.21 -4.57
C LYS A 139 -12.99 11.06 -5.19
N ASP A 140 -12.85 11.36 -6.48
CA ASP A 140 -11.53 11.54 -7.12
C ASP A 140 -10.87 12.81 -6.61
N ASN A 141 -9.83 12.66 -5.79
CA ASN A 141 -9.11 13.74 -5.14
C ASN A 141 -7.76 13.98 -5.83
N ASN A 142 -7.76 14.39 -7.08
CA ASN A 142 -6.56 14.53 -7.90
C ASN A 142 -5.50 15.47 -7.29
N PHE A 143 -5.90 16.44 -6.47
CA PHE A 143 -5.00 17.36 -5.78
C PHE A 143 -4.17 16.70 -4.67
N LEU A 144 -4.53 15.48 -4.25
CA LEU A 144 -3.76 14.67 -3.30
C LEU A 144 -2.70 13.78 -3.98
N ASN A 145 -2.67 13.75 -5.31
CA ASN A 145 -1.73 12.92 -6.05
C ASN A 145 -0.31 13.48 -5.99
N TYR A 146 0.67 12.59 -6.10
CA TYR A 146 2.07 12.97 -6.24
C TYR A 146 2.27 13.78 -7.53
N THR A 147 2.95 14.92 -7.43
CA THR A 147 3.35 15.78 -8.55
C THR A 147 4.84 16.08 -8.56
N ALA A 148 5.50 16.14 -7.39
CA ALA A 148 6.92 16.43 -7.27
C ALA A 148 7.49 15.98 -5.92
N SER A 149 8.81 15.73 -5.85
CA SER A 149 9.55 15.39 -4.62
C SER A 149 9.85 16.64 -3.76
N ASN A 150 8.81 17.38 -3.38
CA ASN A 150 8.89 18.50 -2.44
C ASN A 150 7.66 18.47 -1.51
N PRO A 151 7.67 19.19 -0.38
CA PRO A 151 6.60 19.11 0.61
C PRO A 151 5.19 19.35 0.05
N GLN A 152 5.04 20.24 -0.94
CA GLN A 152 3.76 20.61 -1.52
C GLN A 152 3.27 19.58 -2.56
N GLY A 153 4.21 18.98 -3.33
CA GLY A 153 3.91 18.07 -4.44
C GLY A 153 3.99 16.58 -4.09
N PHE A 154 4.45 16.22 -2.87
CA PHE A 154 4.69 14.82 -2.53
C PHE A 154 3.42 13.97 -2.48
N GLY A 155 2.27 14.58 -2.23
CA GLY A 155 0.98 13.91 -2.21
C GLY A 155 0.80 12.92 -1.06
N TYR A 156 -0.20 12.05 -1.21
CA TYR A 156 -0.60 11.04 -0.22
C TYR A 156 -0.52 9.65 -0.85
N CYS A 157 0.17 8.73 -0.16
CA CYS A 157 0.43 7.39 -0.67
C CYS A 157 -0.82 6.54 -0.67
N VAL A 158 -1.37 6.27 -1.85
CA VAL A 158 -2.38 5.23 -2.04
C VAL A 158 -1.70 3.87 -1.94
N PHE A 159 -2.28 2.97 -1.14
CA PHE A 159 -1.75 1.62 -0.89
C PHE A 159 -2.79 0.51 -1.00
N GLY A 160 -4.04 0.85 -1.27
CA GLY A 160 -5.12 -0.12 -1.43
C GLY A 160 -6.40 0.51 -1.95
N LYS A 161 -7.42 -0.32 -2.12
CA LYS A 161 -8.75 0.06 -2.60
C LYS A 161 -9.83 -0.75 -1.90
N VAL A 162 -10.94 -0.11 -1.57
CA VAL A 162 -12.16 -0.81 -1.13
C VAL A 162 -12.70 -1.62 -2.31
N VAL A 163 -12.88 -2.92 -2.09
CA VAL A 163 -13.41 -3.86 -3.11
C VAL A 163 -14.77 -4.43 -2.72
N GLU A 164 -15.13 -4.37 -1.43
CA GLU A 164 -16.47 -4.69 -0.91
C GLU A 164 -16.85 -3.70 0.18
N GLY A 165 -18.14 -3.40 0.31
CA GLY A 165 -18.66 -2.48 1.32
C GLY A 165 -18.58 -1.01 0.93
N MET A 166 -18.58 -0.67 -0.38
CA MET A 166 -18.68 0.71 -0.85
C MET A 166 -19.94 1.40 -0.32
N ASP A 167 -21.05 0.68 -0.20
CA ASP A 167 -22.29 1.19 0.39
C ASP A 167 -22.14 1.53 1.88
N VAL A 168 -21.26 0.81 2.60
CA VAL A 168 -20.90 1.13 4.00
C VAL A 168 -20.12 2.43 4.05
N VAL A 169 -19.12 2.59 3.16
CA VAL A 169 -18.36 3.85 3.03
C VAL A 169 -19.29 5.02 2.68
N ASP A 170 -20.26 4.78 1.78
CA ASP A 170 -21.24 5.80 1.41
C ASP A 170 -22.21 6.18 2.54
N LYS A 171 -22.54 5.25 3.44
CA LYS A 171 -23.26 5.57 4.69
C LYS A 171 -22.36 6.37 5.63
N MET A 172 -21.10 5.96 5.80
CA MET A 172 -20.17 6.64 6.69
C MET A 172 -19.89 8.09 6.28
N ARG A 173 -19.75 8.39 4.97
CA ARG A 173 -19.52 9.78 4.52
C ARG A 173 -20.70 10.72 4.75
N LYS A 174 -21.90 10.18 4.99
CA LYS A 174 -23.14 10.94 5.20
C LYS A 174 -23.49 11.14 6.69
N VAL A 175 -22.70 10.63 7.63
CA VAL A 175 -22.96 10.83 9.05
C VAL A 175 -22.89 12.31 9.41
N LYS A 176 -23.68 12.71 10.37
CA LYS A 176 -23.66 14.09 10.90
C LYS A 176 -22.32 14.34 11.59
N THR A 177 -21.63 15.41 11.22
CA THR A 177 -20.35 15.83 11.81
C THR A 177 -20.48 17.15 12.54
N GLY A 178 -19.50 17.43 13.40
CA GLY A 178 -19.42 18.68 14.17
C GLY A 178 -18.04 18.84 14.82
N ASN A 179 -17.93 19.82 15.71
CA ASN A 179 -16.69 20.06 16.46
C ASN A 179 -16.73 19.28 17.78
N ARG A 180 -15.69 18.47 18.03
CA ARG A 180 -15.51 17.69 19.27
C ARG A 180 -14.05 17.77 19.71
N SER A 181 -13.83 18.04 21.01
CA SER A 181 -12.47 18.06 21.61
C SER A 181 -11.46 18.92 20.83
N GLY A 182 -11.91 20.04 20.22
CA GLY A 182 -11.06 20.94 19.43
C GLY A 182 -10.81 20.50 17.99
N PHE A 183 -11.34 19.34 17.56
CA PHE A 183 -11.26 18.85 16.18
C PHE A 183 -12.55 19.19 15.42
N GLN A 184 -12.40 19.48 14.13
CA GLN A 184 -13.50 19.73 13.20
C GLN A 184 -13.87 18.47 12.42
N ASP A 185 -15.08 18.44 11.83
CA ASP A 185 -15.57 17.36 10.98
C ASP A 185 -15.62 15.98 11.66
N VAL A 186 -15.73 15.96 13.01
CA VAL A 186 -15.82 14.74 13.80
C VAL A 186 -17.26 14.21 13.77
N PRO A 187 -17.48 12.91 13.46
CA PRO A 187 -18.82 12.31 13.59
C PRO A 187 -19.43 12.55 14.97
N MET A 188 -20.70 12.97 15.00
CA MET A 188 -21.44 13.19 16.25
C MET A 188 -21.68 11.89 17.01
N GLU A 189 -21.84 10.78 16.26
CA GLU A 189 -21.85 9.41 16.77
C GLU A 189 -20.59 8.72 16.24
N ASP A 190 -19.84 8.05 17.13
CA ASP A 190 -18.57 7.47 16.77
C ASP A 190 -18.75 6.35 15.72
N VAL A 191 -18.05 6.47 14.60
CA VAL A 191 -17.91 5.42 13.60
C VAL A 191 -16.72 4.55 13.99
N VAL A 192 -16.99 3.40 14.59
CA VAL A 192 -15.99 2.57 15.27
C VAL A 192 -15.55 1.40 14.38
N ILE A 193 -14.25 1.17 14.28
CA ILE A 193 -13.66 -0.08 13.78
C ILE A 193 -13.68 -1.08 14.95
N THR A 194 -14.62 -2.00 14.97
CA THR A 194 -14.75 -3.00 16.04
C THR A 194 -13.69 -4.10 15.94
N LYS A 195 -13.27 -4.41 14.70
CA LYS A 195 -12.20 -5.38 14.40
C LYS A 195 -11.56 -5.09 13.05
N ALA A 196 -10.25 -5.24 12.96
CA ALA A 196 -9.51 -5.30 11.70
C ALA A 196 -8.80 -6.66 11.59
N GLU A 197 -8.91 -7.33 10.44
CA GLU A 197 -8.28 -8.64 10.25
C GLU A 197 -7.82 -8.85 8.80
N VAL A 198 -6.71 -9.60 8.65
CA VAL A 198 -6.23 -10.03 7.34
C VAL A 198 -7.09 -11.20 6.85
N VAL A 199 -7.57 -11.12 5.61
CA VAL A 199 -8.29 -12.22 4.95
C VAL A 199 -7.26 -13.18 4.36
N LYS A 200 -7.39 -14.46 4.70
CA LYS A 200 -6.52 -15.54 4.20
C LYS A 200 -7.00 -16.10 2.87
#